data_f4337ebe0e077b6571ea6601a0b9be64
#
_entry.id   f4337ebe0e077b6571ea6601a0b9be64
#
_cell.length_a   1.000
_cell.length_b   1.000
_cell.length_c   1.000
_cell.angle_alpha   90.00
_cell.angle_beta   90.00
_cell.angle_gamma   90.00
#
_symmetry.space_group_name_H-M   'P 1'
#
loop_
_entity.id
_entity.type
_entity.pdbx_description
1 polymer ?
#
loop_
_entity_poly.entity_id
_entity_poly.type
_entity_poly.pdbx_seq_one_letter_code
_entity_poly.pdbx_strand_id
1 'polypeptide(L)'
;EIAQCLVGSEMCIRDRCIIVLAIIIAIVVFVLILNDAERRIPVQYSKKMQGRRMIGGQSTYIPLKVNTANVIPVIFASSIMSMPVMIAQFFHVDYSTIGGKILLALSSSNWFKPEAPAYSIGLLVYIVLVVLFAYFYTSITFNPLEVANNMKKSGGFIPGIRPGKPTSDYLNNILNYIVFIGACGLVIVCIIPIIASGLFSVGNLSFGGTSLIIIAGVILETIKAVESMMLVRNYKGFLND
;
A
#
# COMPACT_ATOMS: atom_id res chain seq x y z
N GLU A 1 34.57 17.04 32.93
CA GLU A 1 34.60 16.16 31.75
C GLU A 1 33.38 15.21 31.66
N ILE A 2 32.91 14.64 32.78
CA ILE A 2 31.72 13.75 32.81
C ILE A 2 30.43 14.52 32.47
N ALA A 3 30.27 15.79 32.92
CA ALA A 3 29.10 16.61 32.61
C ALA A 3 29.02 17.01 31.11
N GLN A 4 30.17 17.24 30.45
CA GLN A 4 30.21 17.54 29.03
C GLN A 4 29.86 16.32 28.17
N CYS A 5 30.22 15.11 28.61
CA CYS A 5 29.87 13.86 27.92
C CYS A 5 28.37 13.55 28.02
N LEU A 6 27.73 13.83 29.15
CA LEU A 6 26.30 13.68 29.37
C LEU A 6 25.48 14.69 28.54
N VAL A 7 25.88 15.95 28.50
CA VAL A 7 25.23 16.99 27.70
C VAL A 7 25.36 16.72 26.20
N GLY A 8 26.49 16.20 25.74
CA GLY A 8 26.69 15.79 24.34
C GLY A 8 25.83 14.58 23.94
N SER A 9 25.62 13.62 24.84
CA SER A 9 24.78 12.45 24.56
C SER A 9 23.29 12.81 24.52
N GLU A 10 22.81 13.70 25.39
CA GLU A 10 21.42 14.16 25.38
C GLU A 10 21.10 15.01 24.15
N MET A 11 22.01 15.85 23.68
CA MET A 11 21.84 16.60 22.42
C MET A 11 21.75 15.65 21.22
N CYS A 12 22.62 14.63 21.14
CA CYS A 12 22.55 13.63 20.08
C CYS A 12 21.26 12.80 20.08
N ILE A 13 20.71 12.49 21.26
CA ILE A 13 19.46 11.76 21.39
C ILE A 13 18.29 12.64 20.92
N ARG A 14 18.25 13.90 21.32
CA ARG A 14 17.21 14.84 20.91
C ARG A 14 17.19 15.05 19.39
N ASP A 15 18.35 15.24 18.79
CA ASP A 15 18.44 15.46 17.35
C ASP A 15 18.05 14.19 16.56
N ARG A 16 18.42 13.02 17.04
CA ARG A 16 17.96 11.73 16.48
C ARG A 16 16.46 11.55 16.57
N CYS A 17 15.85 11.90 17.71
CA CYS A 17 14.39 11.86 17.87
C CYS A 17 13.68 12.79 16.89
N ILE A 18 14.18 14.01 16.68
CA ILE A 18 13.59 14.96 15.71
C ILE A 18 13.67 14.42 14.28
N ILE A 19 14.82 13.86 13.90
CA ILE A 19 15.00 13.28 12.56
C ILE A 19 14.07 12.09 12.34
N VAL A 20 13.96 11.17 13.31
CA VAL A 20 13.06 10.02 13.23
C VAL A 20 11.61 10.48 13.12
N LEU A 21 11.19 11.48 13.90
CA LEU A 21 9.85 12.04 13.84
C LEU A 21 9.56 12.69 12.48
N ALA A 22 10.52 13.41 11.91
CA ALA A 22 10.40 13.98 10.57
C ALA A 22 10.26 12.90 9.49
N ILE A 23 11.02 11.81 9.59
CA ILE A 23 10.91 10.66 8.67
C ILE A 23 9.52 10.01 8.78
N ILE A 24 9.01 9.80 10.01
CA ILE A 24 7.67 9.24 10.22
C ILE A 24 6.60 10.12 9.56
N ILE A 25 6.64 11.43 9.77
CA ILE A 25 5.70 12.36 9.15
C ILE A 25 5.80 12.30 7.62
N ALA A 26 7.00 12.27 7.06
CA ALA A 26 7.21 12.17 5.62
C ALA A 26 6.62 10.87 5.04
N ILE A 27 6.80 9.73 5.74
CA ILE A 27 6.21 8.44 5.34
C ILE A 27 4.68 8.53 5.37
N VAL A 28 4.09 9.08 6.43
CA VAL A 28 2.64 9.22 6.55
C VAL A 28 2.08 10.06 5.41
N VAL A 29 2.68 11.21 5.12
CA VAL A 29 2.27 12.08 4.00
C VAL A 29 2.37 11.34 2.66
N PHE A 30 3.46 10.59 2.45
CA PHE A 30 3.63 9.82 1.21
C PHE A 30 2.58 8.71 1.07
N VAL A 31 2.26 8.00 2.15
CA VAL A 31 1.19 6.98 2.17
C VAL A 31 -0.18 7.61 1.88
N LEU A 32 -0.44 8.80 2.43
CA LEU A 32 -1.65 9.57 2.14
C LEU A 32 -1.79 9.85 0.64
N ILE A 33 -0.76 10.39 0.03
CA ILE A 33 -0.74 10.71 -1.40
C ILE A 33 -0.94 9.44 -2.24
N LEU A 34 -0.29 8.34 -1.87
CA LEU A 34 -0.40 7.07 -2.58
C LEU A 34 -1.81 6.47 -2.53
N ASN A 35 -2.49 6.58 -1.39
CA ASN A 35 -3.84 6.04 -1.19
C ASN A 35 -4.93 6.92 -1.81
N ASP A 36 -4.68 8.24 -1.93
CA ASP A 36 -5.61 9.17 -2.57
C ASP A 36 -5.40 9.25 -4.08
N ALA A 37 -4.27 8.77 -4.58
CA ALA A 37 -3.99 8.75 -6.00
C ALA A 37 -4.99 7.86 -6.74
N GLU A 38 -5.76 8.45 -7.66
CA GLU A 38 -6.72 7.74 -8.51
C GLU A 38 -6.56 8.13 -9.97
N ARG A 39 -6.72 7.14 -10.85
CA ARG A 39 -6.79 7.38 -12.29
C ARG A 39 -8.26 7.41 -12.73
N ARG A 40 -8.71 8.54 -13.24
CA ARG A 40 -10.07 8.74 -13.71
C ARG A 40 -10.18 8.36 -15.18
N ILE A 41 -10.98 7.34 -15.49
CA ILE A 41 -11.25 6.92 -16.86
C ILE A 41 -12.60 7.53 -17.28
N PRO A 42 -12.64 8.36 -18.36
CA PRO A 42 -13.89 8.94 -18.83
C PRO A 42 -14.81 7.87 -19.42
N VAL A 43 -16.06 7.89 -19.01
CA VAL A 43 -17.12 7.00 -19.50
C VAL A 43 -18.29 7.86 -19.96
N GLN A 44 -18.81 7.55 -21.13
CA GLN A 44 -20.01 8.19 -21.67
C GLN A 44 -21.17 7.21 -21.67
N TYR A 45 -22.32 7.66 -21.18
CA TYR A 45 -23.56 6.91 -21.26
C TYR A 45 -24.39 7.36 -22.45
N SER A 46 -24.94 6.41 -23.20
CA SER A 46 -25.82 6.71 -24.31
C SER A 46 -27.10 7.35 -23.81
N LYS A 47 -27.59 8.34 -24.54
CA LYS A 47 -28.91 8.96 -24.28
C LYS A 47 -30.01 7.92 -24.49
N LYS A 48 -30.87 7.72 -23.50
CA LYS A 48 -32.07 6.89 -23.64
C LYS A 48 -33.29 7.81 -23.83
N MET A 49 -34.11 7.49 -24.81
CA MET A 49 -35.43 8.12 -24.95
C MET A 49 -36.42 7.46 -23.99
N GLN A 50 -36.96 8.22 -23.05
CA GLN A 50 -38.06 7.78 -22.19
C GLN A 50 -39.26 8.65 -22.48
N GLY A 51 -40.18 8.15 -23.33
CA GLY A 51 -41.29 8.92 -23.83
C GLY A 51 -40.83 10.04 -24.80
N ARG A 52 -41.31 11.27 -24.59
CA ARG A 52 -40.97 12.47 -25.39
C ARG A 52 -39.72 13.23 -24.89
N ARG A 53 -39.10 12.79 -23.79
CA ARG A 53 -37.89 13.43 -23.22
C ARG A 53 -36.65 12.59 -23.44
N MET A 54 -35.56 13.23 -23.88
CA MET A 54 -34.24 12.64 -23.87
C MET A 54 -33.67 12.70 -22.45
N ILE A 55 -33.44 11.54 -21.84
CA ILE A 55 -32.82 11.40 -20.52
C ILE A 55 -31.47 10.70 -20.70
N GLY A 56 -30.42 11.22 -20.07
CA GLY A 56 -29.10 10.67 -20.15
C GLY A 56 -28.15 11.46 -21.03
N GLY A 57 -26.98 10.94 -21.24
CA GLY A 57 -25.87 11.62 -21.92
C GLY A 57 -24.94 12.33 -20.96
N GLN A 58 -24.97 11.94 -19.68
CA GLN A 58 -24.02 12.45 -18.69
C GLN A 58 -22.70 11.72 -18.88
N SER A 59 -21.62 12.48 -19.09
CA SER A 59 -20.26 11.95 -19.03
C SER A 59 -19.87 11.82 -17.56
N THR A 60 -19.45 10.62 -17.17
CA THR A 60 -18.90 10.34 -15.84
C THR A 60 -17.53 9.73 -15.97
N TYR A 61 -16.87 9.44 -14.87
CA TYR A 61 -15.58 8.76 -14.87
C TYR A 61 -15.58 7.61 -13.85
N ILE A 62 -14.78 6.58 -14.16
CA ILE A 62 -14.52 5.49 -13.24
C ILE A 62 -13.20 5.81 -12.53
N PRO A 63 -13.21 6.01 -11.19
CA PRO A 63 -11.99 6.19 -10.43
C PRO A 63 -11.32 4.83 -10.20
N LEU A 64 -10.11 4.64 -10.73
CA LEU A 64 -9.25 3.50 -10.40
C LEU A 64 -8.19 3.96 -9.40
N LYS A 65 -8.25 3.46 -8.19
CA LYS A 65 -7.26 3.77 -7.15
C LYS A 65 -5.91 3.16 -7.51
N VAL A 66 -4.83 3.91 -7.35
CA VAL A 66 -3.47 3.45 -7.60
C VAL A 66 -3.08 2.35 -6.61
N ASN A 67 -3.45 2.51 -5.36
CA ASN A 67 -3.26 1.50 -4.33
C ASN A 67 -4.58 0.78 -4.02
N THR A 68 -5.03 -0.09 -4.92
CA THR A 68 -6.27 -0.87 -4.74
C THR A 68 -6.13 -1.93 -3.65
N ALA A 69 -4.92 -2.46 -3.48
CA ALA A 69 -4.62 -3.52 -2.52
C ALA A 69 -4.36 -2.98 -1.10
N ASN A 70 -4.21 -1.65 -0.95
CA ASN A 70 -3.93 -0.96 0.31
C ASN A 70 -2.70 -1.54 1.03
N VAL A 71 -2.81 -1.91 2.30
CA VAL A 71 -1.71 -2.42 3.16
C VAL A 71 -1.61 -3.95 3.13
N ILE A 72 -2.61 -4.63 2.60
CA ILE A 72 -2.76 -6.09 2.68
C ILE A 72 -1.55 -6.86 2.08
N PRO A 73 -1.00 -6.50 0.90
CA PRO A 73 0.17 -7.19 0.35
C PRO A 73 1.39 -7.19 1.27
N VAL A 74 1.59 -6.09 1.98
CA VAL A 74 2.71 -5.91 2.91
C VAL A 74 2.56 -6.82 4.13
N ILE A 75 1.32 -6.95 4.66
CA ILE A 75 1.01 -7.84 5.78
C ILE A 75 1.27 -9.30 5.40
N PHE A 76 0.81 -9.74 4.23
CA PHE A 76 1.04 -11.11 3.76
C PHE A 76 2.54 -11.39 3.53
N ALA A 77 3.25 -10.48 2.87
CA ALA A 77 4.68 -10.64 2.63
C ALA A 77 5.47 -10.73 3.95
N SER A 78 5.19 -9.86 4.93
CA SER A 78 5.85 -9.88 6.23
C SER A 78 5.49 -11.13 7.04
N SER A 79 4.25 -11.61 6.97
CA SER A 79 3.81 -12.82 7.65
C SER A 79 4.49 -14.08 7.10
N ILE A 80 4.62 -14.20 5.78
CA ILE A 80 5.33 -15.31 5.15
C ILE A 80 6.81 -15.31 5.48
N MET A 81 7.44 -14.11 5.53
CA MET A 81 8.85 -14.00 5.88
C MET A 81 9.13 -14.30 7.36
N SER A 82 8.21 -13.93 8.26
CA SER A 82 8.38 -14.16 9.70
C SER A 82 8.03 -15.59 10.13
N MET A 83 7.16 -16.31 9.40
CA MET A 83 6.72 -17.66 9.73
C MET A 83 7.89 -18.66 9.91
N PRO A 84 8.85 -18.80 8.98
CA PRO A 84 9.98 -19.72 9.15
C PRO A 84 10.85 -19.35 10.36
N VAL A 85 11.00 -18.06 10.63
CA VAL A 85 11.81 -17.57 11.77
C VAL A 85 11.14 -17.95 13.10
N MET A 86 9.81 -17.81 13.20
CA MET A 86 9.04 -18.21 14.37
C MET A 86 9.13 -19.72 14.59
N ILE A 87 8.95 -20.53 13.54
CA ILE A 87 9.06 -22.00 13.63
C ILE A 87 10.45 -22.42 14.12
N ALA A 88 11.50 -21.79 13.60
CA ALA A 88 12.87 -22.08 14.00
C ALA A 88 13.15 -21.80 15.49
N GLN A 89 12.49 -20.80 16.07
CA GLN A 89 12.58 -20.51 17.51
C GLN A 89 12.03 -21.64 18.38
N PHE A 90 10.98 -22.32 17.93
CA PHE A 90 10.44 -23.48 18.66
C PHE A 90 11.36 -24.69 18.62
N PHE A 91 12.12 -24.88 17.52
CA PHE A 91 13.00 -26.04 17.35
C PHE A 91 14.42 -25.81 17.83
N HIS A 92 14.74 -24.65 18.45
CA HIS A 92 16.07 -24.29 18.94
C HIS A 92 17.18 -24.56 17.89
N VAL A 93 16.95 -24.10 16.65
CA VAL A 93 17.86 -24.32 15.53
C VAL A 93 19.17 -23.56 15.78
N ASP A 94 20.33 -24.25 15.69
CA ASP A 94 21.64 -23.63 15.76
C ASP A 94 21.88 -22.72 14.56
N TYR A 95 22.12 -21.44 14.82
CA TYR A 95 22.36 -20.42 13.80
C TYR A 95 23.72 -20.54 13.08
N SER A 96 24.58 -21.44 13.51
CA SER A 96 25.86 -21.78 12.84
C SER A 96 25.65 -22.63 11.58
N THR A 97 24.53 -23.36 11.50
CA THR A 97 24.18 -24.22 10.37
C THR A 97 23.73 -23.40 9.15
N ILE A 98 23.84 -23.97 7.93
CA ILE A 98 23.41 -23.32 6.67
C ILE A 98 21.93 -22.90 6.76
N GLY A 99 21.08 -23.75 7.36
CA GLY A 99 19.66 -23.41 7.62
C GLY A 99 19.50 -22.21 8.55
N GLY A 100 20.32 -22.11 9.62
CA GLY A 100 20.33 -20.96 10.52
C GLY A 100 20.73 -19.66 9.84
N LYS A 101 21.68 -19.69 8.92
CA LYS A 101 22.09 -18.51 8.12
C LYS A 101 20.98 -18.04 7.19
N ILE A 102 20.22 -18.95 6.58
CA ILE A 102 19.04 -18.61 5.75
C ILE A 102 17.98 -17.96 6.62
N LEU A 103 17.72 -18.48 7.82
CA LEU A 103 16.76 -17.90 8.77
C LEU A 103 17.16 -16.49 9.23
N LEU A 104 18.46 -16.27 9.46
CA LEU A 104 18.98 -14.94 9.77
C LEU A 104 18.81 -13.96 8.60
N ALA A 105 18.94 -14.44 7.36
CA ALA A 105 18.71 -13.63 6.17
C ALA A 105 17.21 -13.27 5.98
N LEU A 106 16.29 -14.15 6.41
CA LEU A 106 14.84 -13.88 6.38
C LEU A 106 14.39 -12.90 7.46
N SER A 107 15.15 -12.77 8.55
CA SER A 107 14.80 -11.88 9.66
C SER A 107 15.00 -10.41 9.28
N SER A 108 13.94 -9.60 9.38
CA SER A 108 13.95 -8.18 9.03
C SER A 108 14.99 -7.35 9.83
N SER A 109 15.35 -7.79 11.03
CA SER A 109 16.33 -7.11 11.90
C SER A 109 17.77 -7.12 11.34
N ASN A 110 18.06 -8.00 10.38
CA ASN A 110 19.41 -8.19 9.87
C ASN A 110 19.63 -7.65 8.45
N TRP A 111 18.58 -7.17 7.77
CA TRP A 111 18.66 -6.80 6.35
C TRP A 111 19.60 -5.63 6.06
N PHE A 112 19.80 -4.74 7.01
CA PHE A 112 20.67 -3.57 6.85
C PHE A 112 21.84 -3.59 7.85
N LYS A 113 22.68 -4.64 7.78
CA LYS A 113 23.96 -4.71 8.52
C LYS A 113 25.10 -4.60 7.51
N PRO A 114 25.94 -3.55 7.59
CA PRO A 114 27.05 -3.35 6.64
C PRO A 114 28.10 -4.46 6.68
N GLU A 115 28.15 -5.23 7.78
CA GLU A 115 29.14 -6.30 7.98
C GLU A 115 28.82 -7.59 7.22
N ALA A 116 27.58 -7.78 6.72
CA ALA A 116 27.21 -9.02 6.06
C ALA A 116 26.20 -8.78 4.91
N PRO A 117 26.69 -8.44 3.69
CA PRO A 117 25.84 -8.14 2.54
C PRO A 117 24.96 -9.31 2.09
N ALA A 118 25.29 -10.54 2.48
CA ALA A 118 24.49 -11.73 2.19
C ALA A 118 23.07 -11.67 2.79
N TYR A 119 22.85 -10.91 3.86
CA TYR A 119 21.53 -10.76 4.48
C TYR A 119 20.59 -9.83 3.70
N SER A 120 21.13 -9.01 2.77
CA SER A 120 20.34 -8.18 1.86
C SER A 120 19.50 -9.00 0.87
N ILE A 121 19.78 -10.28 0.70
CA ILE A 121 18.96 -11.21 -0.11
C ILE A 121 17.54 -11.29 0.47
N GLY A 122 17.39 -11.28 1.79
CA GLY A 122 16.08 -11.27 2.45
C GLY A 122 15.22 -10.06 2.06
N LEU A 123 15.85 -8.88 1.98
CA LEU A 123 15.17 -7.66 1.52
C LEU A 123 14.69 -7.80 0.07
N LEU A 124 15.51 -8.37 -0.82
CA LEU A 124 15.13 -8.58 -2.22
C LEU A 124 13.95 -9.55 -2.32
N VAL A 125 13.97 -10.67 -1.60
CA VAL A 125 12.86 -11.62 -1.55
C VAL A 125 11.59 -10.94 -1.03
N TYR A 126 11.70 -10.10 0.01
CA TYR A 126 10.58 -9.34 0.55
C TYR A 126 9.96 -8.41 -0.49
N ILE A 127 10.78 -7.65 -1.24
CA ILE A 127 10.31 -6.76 -2.31
C ILE A 127 9.56 -7.55 -3.38
N VAL A 128 10.11 -8.68 -3.83
CA VAL A 128 9.47 -9.54 -4.84
C VAL A 128 8.12 -10.06 -4.31
N LEU A 129 8.06 -10.50 -3.05
CA LEU A 129 6.83 -10.96 -2.42
C LEU A 129 5.78 -9.84 -2.34
N VAL A 130 6.14 -8.63 -1.93
CA VAL A 130 5.20 -7.50 -1.87
C VAL A 130 4.61 -7.21 -3.25
N VAL A 131 5.44 -7.17 -4.30
CA VAL A 131 4.96 -6.95 -5.67
C VAL A 131 4.04 -8.09 -6.12
N LEU A 132 4.44 -9.35 -5.90
CA LEU A 132 3.65 -10.52 -6.25
C LEU A 132 2.27 -10.49 -5.57
N PHE A 133 2.23 -10.22 -4.26
CA PHE A 133 0.96 -10.13 -3.53
C PHE A 133 0.13 -8.92 -3.94
N ALA A 134 0.73 -7.79 -4.33
CA ALA A 134 -0.01 -6.65 -4.85
C ALA A 134 -0.76 -7.01 -6.13
N TYR A 135 -0.11 -7.70 -7.06
CA TYR A 135 -0.76 -8.20 -8.28
C TYR A 135 -1.82 -9.26 -7.99
N PHE A 136 -1.49 -10.23 -7.15
CA PHE A 136 -2.42 -11.29 -6.76
C PHE A 136 -3.69 -10.73 -6.12
N TYR A 137 -3.56 -9.86 -5.14
CA TYR A 137 -4.70 -9.26 -4.45
C TYR A 137 -5.55 -8.39 -5.38
N THR A 138 -4.92 -7.59 -6.23
CA THR A 138 -5.66 -6.75 -7.17
C THR A 138 -6.43 -7.58 -8.19
N SER A 139 -5.89 -8.71 -8.66
CA SER A 139 -6.57 -9.61 -9.59
C SER A 139 -7.81 -10.27 -8.99
N ILE A 140 -7.84 -10.47 -7.68
CA ILE A 140 -9.00 -11.01 -6.96
C ILE A 140 -10.03 -9.90 -6.70
N THR A 141 -9.58 -8.72 -6.29
CA THR A 141 -10.47 -7.63 -5.86
C THR A 141 -11.15 -6.94 -7.04
N PHE A 142 -10.49 -6.84 -8.17
CA PHE A 142 -11.00 -6.16 -9.35
C PHE A 142 -11.11 -7.11 -10.55
N ASN A 143 -12.34 -7.32 -11.00
CA ASN A 143 -12.63 -8.12 -12.19
C ASN A 143 -12.96 -7.22 -13.39
N PRO A 144 -12.01 -6.98 -14.32
CA PRO A 144 -12.21 -6.09 -15.47
C PRO A 144 -13.37 -6.54 -16.38
N LEU A 145 -13.58 -7.85 -16.49
CA LEU A 145 -14.64 -8.41 -17.34
C LEU A 145 -16.03 -8.09 -16.79
N GLU A 146 -16.21 -8.20 -15.49
CA GLU A 146 -17.47 -7.89 -14.83
C GLU A 146 -17.80 -6.39 -14.94
N VAL A 147 -16.81 -5.51 -14.71
CA VAL A 147 -16.96 -4.06 -14.86
C VAL A 147 -17.32 -3.70 -16.31
N ALA A 148 -16.65 -4.27 -17.31
CA ALA A 148 -16.94 -4.03 -18.71
C ALA A 148 -18.36 -4.51 -19.10
N ASN A 149 -18.81 -5.65 -18.57
CA ASN A 149 -20.15 -6.18 -18.79
C ASN A 149 -21.23 -5.31 -18.12
N ASN A 150 -21.00 -4.85 -16.91
CA ASN A 150 -21.91 -3.96 -16.20
C ASN A 150 -22.02 -2.61 -16.90
N MET A 151 -20.91 -2.06 -17.40
CA MET A 151 -20.93 -0.87 -18.26
C MET A 151 -21.75 -1.08 -19.52
N LYS A 152 -21.55 -2.20 -20.22
CA LYS A 152 -22.32 -2.53 -21.42
C LYS A 152 -23.81 -2.61 -21.14
N LYS A 153 -24.22 -3.27 -20.05
CA LYS A 153 -25.63 -3.37 -19.62
C LYS A 153 -26.24 -2.00 -19.31
N SER A 154 -25.46 -1.10 -18.71
CA SER A 154 -25.90 0.27 -18.39
C SER A 154 -25.88 1.21 -19.61
N GLY A 155 -25.41 0.75 -20.78
CA GLY A 155 -25.28 1.59 -21.98
C GLY A 155 -24.10 2.57 -21.91
N GLY A 156 -23.12 2.31 -21.03
CA GLY A 156 -21.89 3.06 -20.92
C GLY A 156 -20.82 2.54 -21.88
N PHE A 157 -20.00 3.42 -22.40
CA PHE A 157 -18.85 3.09 -23.24
C PHE A 157 -17.69 4.06 -22.96
N ILE A 158 -16.47 3.57 -23.20
CA ILE A 158 -15.27 4.40 -23.14
C ILE A 158 -15.07 5.02 -24.53
N PRO A 159 -14.90 6.35 -24.66
CA PRO A 159 -14.68 6.98 -25.95
C PRO A 159 -13.50 6.34 -26.70
N GLY A 160 -13.73 5.93 -27.94
CA GLY A 160 -12.70 5.28 -28.79
C GLY A 160 -12.56 3.77 -28.61
N ILE A 161 -13.28 3.12 -27.68
CA ILE A 161 -13.18 1.68 -27.44
C ILE A 161 -14.57 1.02 -27.59
N ARG A 162 -14.63 -0.10 -28.31
CA ARG A 162 -15.88 -0.85 -28.47
C ARG A 162 -16.30 -1.49 -27.15
N PRO A 163 -17.59 -1.39 -26.74
CA PRO A 163 -18.09 -2.00 -25.53
C PRO A 163 -17.99 -3.54 -25.59
N GLY A 164 -17.59 -4.16 -24.48
CA GLY A 164 -17.42 -5.60 -24.33
C GLY A 164 -15.99 -6.03 -24.08
N LYS A 165 -15.52 -7.08 -24.75
CA LYS A 165 -14.18 -7.64 -24.55
C LYS A 165 -13.04 -6.61 -24.75
N PRO A 166 -13.03 -5.75 -25.78
CA PRO A 166 -11.98 -4.74 -25.92
C PRO A 166 -11.93 -3.76 -24.75
N THR A 167 -13.06 -3.44 -24.12
CA THR A 167 -13.11 -2.61 -22.93
C THR A 167 -12.49 -3.32 -21.73
N SER A 168 -12.75 -4.62 -21.57
CA SER A 168 -12.14 -5.43 -20.52
C SER A 168 -10.62 -5.50 -20.68
N ASP A 169 -10.13 -5.75 -21.90
CA ASP A 169 -8.69 -5.83 -22.20
C ASP A 169 -7.98 -4.48 -21.93
N TYR A 170 -8.62 -3.39 -22.31
CA TYR A 170 -8.11 -2.03 -22.01
C TYR A 170 -8.04 -1.75 -20.50
N LEU A 171 -9.10 -2.09 -19.75
CA LEU A 171 -9.12 -1.94 -18.29
C LEU A 171 -8.04 -2.79 -17.63
N ASN A 172 -7.85 -4.03 -18.09
CA ASN A 172 -6.82 -4.93 -17.57
C ASN A 172 -5.41 -4.37 -17.78
N ASN A 173 -5.13 -3.84 -18.97
CA ASN A 173 -3.84 -3.21 -19.26
C ASN A 173 -3.59 -1.99 -18.35
N ILE A 174 -4.57 -1.12 -18.19
CA ILE A 174 -4.44 0.05 -17.30
C ILE A 174 -4.22 -0.40 -15.86
N LEU A 175 -4.96 -1.41 -15.39
CA LEU A 175 -4.79 -1.96 -14.04
C LEU A 175 -3.37 -2.46 -13.82
N ASN A 176 -2.80 -3.22 -14.75
CA ASN A 176 -1.45 -3.72 -14.62
C ASN A 176 -0.42 -2.59 -14.44
N TYR A 177 -0.54 -1.49 -15.18
CA TYR A 177 0.34 -0.33 -14.99
C TYR A 177 0.11 0.37 -13.65
N ILE A 178 -1.15 0.54 -13.25
CA ILE A 178 -1.50 1.20 -11.99
C ILE A 178 -1.00 0.38 -10.79
N VAL A 179 -1.21 -0.94 -10.83
CA VAL A 179 -0.76 -1.86 -9.77
C VAL A 179 0.76 -1.85 -9.64
N PHE A 180 1.47 -1.81 -10.77
CA PHE A 180 2.93 -1.71 -10.75
C PHE A 180 3.41 -0.42 -10.06
N ILE A 181 2.82 0.73 -10.41
CA ILE A 181 3.14 2.02 -9.77
C ILE A 181 2.81 1.98 -8.27
N GLY A 182 1.64 1.44 -7.91
CA GLY A 182 1.22 1.27 -6.52
C GLY A 182 2.15 0.35 -5.73
N ALA A 183 2.56 -0.78 -6.31
CA ALA A 183 3.50 -1.72 -5.70
C ALA A 183 4.88 -1.08 -5.49
N CYS A 184 5.39 -0.31 -6.47
CA CYS A 184 6.64 0.44 -6.30
C CYS A 184 6.52 1.46 -5.16
N GLY A 185 5.40 2.16 -5.06
CA GLY A 185 5.13 3.09 -3.95
C GLY A 185 5.14 2.38 -2.60
N LEU A 186 4.47 1.24 -2.47
CA LEU A 186 4.48 0.42 -1.25
C LEU A 186 5.88 -0.07 -0.88
N VAL A 187 6.66 -0.51 -1.86
CA VAL A 187 8.06 -0.95 -1.65
C VAL A 187 8.90 0.19 -1.08
N ILE A 188 8.78 1.40 -1.64
CA ILE A 188 9.50 2.59 -1.13
C ILE A 188 9.14 2.84 0.34
N VAL A 189 7.83 2.83 0.67
CA VAL A 189 7.35 3.03 2.04
C VAL A 189 7.89 1.96 3.00
N CYS A 190 8.00 0.71 2.57
CA CYS A 190 8.54 -0.38 3.38
C CYS A 190 10.06 -0.27 3.59
N ILE A 191 10.80 0.19 2.60
CA ILE A 191 12.26 0.27 2.65
C ILE A 191 12.75 1.41 3.53
N ILE A 192 12.09 2.57 3.51
CA ILE A 192 12.53 3.76 4.26
C ILE A 192 12.73 3.49 5.75
N PRO A 193 11.77 2.87 6.50
CA PRO A 193 11.98 2.56 7.91
C PRO A 193 13.08 1.54 8.16
N ILE A 194 13.28 0.58 7.25
CA ILE A 194 14.34 -0.44 7.35
C ILE A 194 15.72 0.22 7.25
N ILE A 195 15.90 1.12 6.29
CA ILE A 195 17.14 1.90 6.15
C ILE A 195 17.35 2.81 7.36
N ALA A 196 16.30 3.49 7.81
CA ALA A 196 16.37 4.38 8.97
C ALA A 196 16.79 3.63 10.25
N SER A 197 16.21 2.45 10.51
CA SER A 197 16.59 1.62 11.66
C SER A 197 18.04 1.16 11.60
N GLY A 198 18.55 0.83 10.41
CA GLY A 198 19.94 0.43 10.21
C GLY A 198 20.94 1.57 10.40
N LEU A 199 20.63 2.78 9.89
CA LEU A 199 21.51 3.94 9.99
C LEU A 199 21.62 4.50 11.42
N PHE A 200 20.49 4.54 12.14
CA PHE A 200 20.45 5.13 13.48
C PHE A 200 20.81 4.15 14.59
N SER A 201 21.06 2.86 14.28
CA SER A 201 21.40 1.79 15.25
C SER A 201 20.49 1.76 16.47
N VAL A 202 19.23 2.14 16.32
CA VAL A 202 18.24 2.18 17.40
C VAL A 202 17.65 0.77 17.53
N GLY A 203 18.46 -0.14 18.09
CA GLY A 203 18.16 -1.57 18.16
C GLY A 203 16.90 -1.96 18.94
N ASN A 204 16.30 -1.06 19.67
CA ASN A 204 15.08 -1.30 20.46
C ASN A 204 13.82 -0.59 19.94
N LEU A 205 13.93 0.30 18.94
CA LEU A 205 12.75 0.83 18.26
C LEU A 205 12.41 -0.10 17.08
N SER A 206 12.00 -1.31 17.42
CA SER A 206 11.34 -2.24 16.51
C SER A 206 9.92 -1.77 16.19
N PHE A 207 9.76 -0.47 15.92
CA PHE A 207 8.62 0.01 15.17
C PHE A 207 8.83 -0.49 13.73
N GLY A 208 8.42 -1.73 13.52
CA GLY A 208 8.47 -2.32 12.20
C GLY A 208 7.81 -1.37 11.22
N GLY A 209 8.51 -1.05 10.11
CA GLY A 209 7.95 -0.15 9.08
C GLY A 209 6.55 -0.54 8.65
N THR A 210 6.22 -1.83 8.74
CA THR A 210 4.88 -2.39 8.51
C THR A 210 3.84 -1.85 9.48
N SER A 211 4.16 -1.66 10.77
CA SER A 211 3.21 -1.14 11.76
C SER A 211 2.81 0.30 11.47
N LEU A 212 3.76 1.15 11.04
CA LEU A 212 3.46 2.54 10.65
C LEU A 212 2.55 2.61 9.43
N ILE A 213 2.77 1.74 8.45
CA ILE A 213 1.93 1.66 7.24
C ILE A 213 0.52 1.22 7.61
N ILE A 214 0.39 0.22 8.50
CA ILE A 214 -0.90 -0.28 8.95
C ILE A 214 -1.66 0.82 9.69
N ILE A 215 -1.02 1.51 10.64
CA ILE A 215 -1.64 2.60 11.39
C ILE A 215 -2.10 3.72 10.46
N ALA A 216 -1.24 4.17 9.55
CA ALA A 216 -1.59 5.22 8.59
C ALA A 216 -2.73 4.78 7.66
N GLY A 217 -2.70 3.55 7.15
CA GLY A 217 -3.75 2.98 6.31
C GLY A 217 -5.10 2.91 7.01
N VAL A 218 -5.14 2.39 8.24
CA VAL A 218 -6.37 2.26 9.04
C VAL A 218 -6.96 3.63 9.39
N ILE A 219 -6.13 4.59 9.79
CA ILE A 219 -6.59 5.96 10.08
C ILE A 219 -7.26 6.58 8.86
N LEU A 220 -6.64 6.47 7.69
CA LEU A 220 -7.18 6.98 6.43
C LEU A 220 -8.50 6.33 6.05
N GLU A 221 -8.57 5.02 6.15
CA GLU A 221 -9.78 4.28 5.81
C GLU A 221 -10.93 4.63 6.77
N THR A 222 -10.62 4.82 8.05
CA THR A 222 -11.58 5.27 9.06
C THR A 222 -12.06 6.69 8.78
N ILE A 223 -11.18 7.63 8.44
CA ILE A 223 -11.56 9.01 8.10
C ILE A 223 -12.49 9.03 6.88
N LYS A 224 -12.15 8.30 5.81
CA LYS A 224 -12.99 8.19 4.60
C LYS A 224 -14.35 7.55 4.88
N ALA A 225 -14.39 6.53 5.74
CA ALA A 225 -15.64 5.90 6.15
C ALA A 225 -16.53 6.87 6.92
N VAL A 226 -15.96 7.63 7.87
CA VAL A 226 -16.69 8.65 8.64
C VAL A 226 -17.20 9.76 7.72
N GLU A 227 -16.36 10.27 6.81
CA GLU A 227 -16.74 11.29 5.85
C GLU A 227 -17.91 10.84 4.96
N SER A 228 -17.88 9.61 4.44
CA SER A 228 -18.96 9.05 3.64
C SER A 228 -20.26 8.91 4.43
N MET A 229 -20.19 8.53 5.70
CA MET A 229 -21.36 8.44 6.59
C MET A 229 -21.93 9.83 6.92
N MET A 230 -21.09 10.84 7.08
CA MET A 230 -21.54 12.22 7.33
C MET A 230 -22.26 12.80 6.12
N LEU A 231 -21.76 12.56 4.91
CA LEU A 231 -22.42 12.99 3.68
C LEU A 231 -23.82 12.39 3.52
N VAL A 232 -23.97 11.09 3.80
CA VAL A 232 -25.27 10.41 3.74
C VAL A 232 -26.26 10.96 4.78
N ARG A 233 -25.76 11.36 5.96
CA ARG A 233 -26.61 11.90 7.02
C ARG A 233 -27.14 13.32 6.70
N ASN A 234 -26.31 14.15 6.09
CA ASN A 234 -26.75 15.50 5.67
C ASN A 234 -27.81 15.46 4.56
N TYR A 235 -27.81 14.43 3.71
CA TYR A 235 -28.82 14.28 2.66
C TYR A 235 -30.23 13.92 3.18
N LYS A 236 -30.33 13.23 4.33
CA LYS A 236 -31.61 12.89 4.96
C LYS A 236 -32.30 14.11 5.60
N GLY A 237 -31.56 15.13 5.98
CA GLY A 237 -32.10 16.38 6.54
C GLY A 237 -32.82 17.25 5.50
N PHE A 238 -32.54 17.08 4.21
CA PHE A 238 -33.12 17.88 3.12
C PHE A 238 -34.41 17.28 2.54
N LEU A 239 -34.75 16.05 2.93
CA LEU A 239 -35.96 15.34 2.43
C LEU A 239 -37.10 15.30 3.44
N ASN A 240 -36.97 15.94 4.59
CA ASN A 240 -37.97 15.97 5.66
C ASN A 240 -38.61 17.37 5.90
N ASP A 241 -38.51 18.30 4.91
CA ASP A 241 -39.29 19.52 4.87
C ASP A 241 -40.33 19.48 3.75
#